data_ceb288842ce264313b41fab834238da6
#
_entry.id   ceb288842ce264313b41fab834238da6
#
_cell.length_a   1.000
_cell.length_b   1.000
_cell.length_c   1.000
_cell.angle_alpha   90.00
_cell.angle_beta   90.00
_cell.angle_gamma   90.00
#
_symmetry.space_group_name_H-M   'P 1'
#
loop_
_entity.id
_entity.type
_entity.pdbx_description
1 polymer ?
#
loop_
_entity_poly.entity_id
_entity_poly.type
_entity_poly.pdbx_seq_one_letter_code
_entity_poly.pdbx_strand_id
1 'polypeptide(L)'
;VNILDPEYVKELVKYCNDNDILVIVDEVQTGVGRTGKLFAHQNYGILPDLMTVAKGLGGGLPIGVCMCGEKLKDVMSPSTHGTTFGANPVVCAGANYVLDTVANDEFLAEVEKKGQYFEDKLTKIDGVKSVRRMTYDWY
;
A
#
# COMPACT_ATOMS: atom_id res chain seq x y z
N VAL A 1 4.99 8.75 12.37
CA VAL A 1 3.82 8.10 11.73
C VAL A 1 2.90 7.58 12.80
N ASN A 2 1.62 7.69 12.55
CA ASN A 2 0.59 7.14 13.41
C ASN A 2 -0.06 5.96 12.70
N ILE A 3 -0.01 4.79 13.35
CA ILE A 3 -0.77 3.62 12.92
C ILE A 3 -2.20 3.84 13.41
N LEU A 4 -3.16 3.75 12.50
CA LEU A 4 -4.55 3.92 12.85
C LEU A 4 -5.07 2.69 13.60
N ASP A 5 -6.01 2.92 14.51
CA ASP A 5 -6.71 1.81 15.17
C ASP A 5 -7.58 1.05 14.17
N PRO A 6 -7.50 -0.29 14.12
CA PRO A 6 -8.25 -1.09 13.15
C PRO A 6 -9.77 -0.96 13.25
N GLU A 7 -10.32 -0.84 14.45
CA GLU A 7 -11.76 -0.68 14.63
C GLU A 7 -12.21 0.70 14.15
N TYR A 8 -11.44 1.75 14.47
CA TYR A 8 -11.71 3.09 13.93
C TYR A 8 -11.74 3.08 12.40
N VAL A 9 -10.77 2.43 11.73
CA VAL A 9 -10.72 2.37 10.26
C VAL A 9 -11.94 1.63 9.71
N LYS A 10 -12.33 0.51 10.30
CA LYS A 10 -13.52 -0.24 9.89
C LYS A 10 -14.80 0.56 10.05
N GLU A 11 -14.97 1.23 11.20
CA GLU A 11 -16.15 2.07 11.45
C GLU A 11 -16.19 3.26 10.49
N LEU A 12 -15.05 3.91 10.22
CA LEU A 12 -14.95 4.99 9.26
C LEU A 12 -15.34 4.54 7.85
N VAL A 13 -14.79 3.41 7.37
CA VAL A 13 -15.12 2.87 6.04
C VAL A 13 -16.58 2.48 5.97
N LYS A 14 -17.13 1.87 7.03
CA LYS A 14 -18.57 1.57 7.10
C LYS A 14 -19.40 2.83 6.99
N TYR A 15 -19.06 3.87 7.76
CA TYR A 15 -19.76 5.16 7.70
C TYR A 15 -19.72 5.77 6.29
N CYS A 16 -18.56 5.74 5.64
CA CYS A 16 -18.39 6.23 4.28
C CYS A 16 -19.30 5.46 3.30
N ASN A 17 -19.32 4.13 3.39
CA ASN A 17 -20.17 3.30 2.54
C ASN A 17 -21.67 3.53 2.77
N ASP A 18 -22.09 3.68 4.02
CA ASP A 18 -23.49 3.92 4.39
C ASP A 18 -23.98 5.31 3.91
N ASN A 19 -23.06 6.25 3.65
CA ASN A 19 -23.37 7.62 3.22
C ASN A 19 -22.92 7.93 1.79
N ASP A 20 -22.60 6.93 0.98
CA ASP A 20 -22.13 7.07 -0.42
C ASP A 20 -20.90 8.00 -0.55
N ILE A 21 -19.99 7.91 0.40
CA ILE A 21 -18.70 8.63 0.41
C ILE A 21 -17.63 7.67 -0.09
N LEU A 22 -16.85 8.11 -1.08
CA LEU A 22 -15.75 7.30 -1.63
C LEU A 22 -14.56 7.26 -0.66
N VAL A 23 -14.00 6.07 -0.50
CA VAL A 23 -12.79 5.82 0.30
C VAL A 23 -11.58 5.73 -0.62
N ILE A 24 -10.63 6.65 -0.45
CA ILE A 24 -9.36 6.66 -1.17
C ILE A 24 -8.24 6.31 -0.20
N VAL A 25 -7.44 5.29 -0.54
CA VAL A 25 -6.25 4.90 0.23
C VAL A 25 -5.00 5.20 -0.57
N ASP A 26 -4.11 6.00 0.01
CA ASP A 26 -2.79 6.27 -0.56
C ASP A 26 -1.79 5.19 -0.11
N GLU A 27 -1.47 4.27 -1.00
CA GLU A 27 -0.51 3.19 -0.81
C GLU A 27 0.85 3.48 -1.48
N VAL A 28 1.11 4.74 -1.81
CA VAL A 28 2.37 5.15 -2.46
C VAL A 28 3.58 4.78 -1.60
N GLN A 29 3.46 4.83 -0.29
CA GLN A 29 4.52 4.43 0.65
C GLN A 29 4.28 3.06 1.28
N THR A 30 3.06 2.76 1.65
CA THR A 30 2.70 1.59 2.45
C THR A 30 2.48 0.33 1.63
N GLY A 31 2.24 0.47 0.33
CA GLY A 31 2.01 -0.65 -0.58
C GLY A 31 3.26 -1.43 -0.99
N VAL A 32 3.06 -2.36 -1.88
CA VAL A 32 4.10 -3.22 -2.48
C VAL A 32 4.92 -3.97 -1.41
N GLY A 33 4.22 -4.64 -0.50
CA GLY A 33 4.80 -5.53 0.52
C GLY A 33 5.37 -4.84 1.75
N ARG A 34 5.38 -3.50 1.81
CA ARG A 34 6.03 -2.72 2.87
C ARG A 34 5.53 -3.07 4.27
N THR A 35 4.26 -3.39 4.41
CA THR A 35 3.60 -3.67 5.69
C THR A 35 3.36 -5.17 5.96
N GLY A 36 4.06 -6.07 5.25
CA GLY A 36 3.88 -7.52 5.38
C GLY A 36 2.65 -8.06 4.65
N LYS A 37 1.86 -7.19 4.04
CA LYS A 37 0.81 -7.50 3.07
C LYS A 37 1.16 -6.82 1.75
N LEU A 38 0.60 -7.29 0.64
CA LEU A 38 0.84 -6.65 -0.66
C LEU A 38 0.44 -5.17 -0.61
N PHE A 39 -0.69 -4.87 0.03
CA PHE A 39 -1.17 -3.52 0.30
C PHE A 39 -1.58 -3.36 1.77
N ALA A 40 -1.30 -2.19 2.36
CA ALA A 40 -1.51 -1.94 3.79
C ALA A 40 -2.99 -2.00 4.21
N HIS A 41 -3.93 -1.62 3.32
CA HIS A 41 -5.36 -1.70 3.61
C HIS A 41 -5.82 -3.13 3.96
N GLN A 42 -5.09 -4.16 3.50
CA GLN A 42 -5.36 -5.56 3.82
C GLN A 42 -5.16 -5.87 5.31
N ASN A 43 -4.28 -5.14 6.01
CA ASN A 43 -4.10 -5.28 7.47
C ASN A 43 -5.34 -4.83 8.26
N TYR A 44 -6.14 -3.96 7.68
CA TYR A 44 -7.38 -3.45 8.26
C TYR A 44 -8.62 -4.25 7.82
N GLY A 45 -8.46 -5.14 6.83
CA GLY A 45 -9.58 -5.90 6.27
C GLY A 45 -10.60 -5.03 5.53
N ILE A 46 -10.18 -3.91 4.97
CA ILE A 46 -11.03 -2.99 4.19
C ILE A 46 -10.73 -3.11 2.70
N LEU A 47 -11.69 -2.68 1.87
CA LEU A 47 -11.51 -2.54 0.42
C LEU A 47 -11.81 -1.08 0.06
N PRO A 48 -10.81 -0.30 -0.42
CA PRO A 48 -11.02 1.07 -0.83
C PRO A 48 -11.73 1.15 -2.20
N ASP A 49 -12.39 2.27 -2.47
CA ASP A 49 -12.97 2.58 -3.79
C ASP A 49 -11.88 3.00 -4.79
N LEU A 50 -10.84 3.70 -4.29
CA LEU A 50 -9.65 4.07 -5.07
C LEU A 50 -8.39 3.80 -4.25
N MET A 51 -7.30 3.48 -4.95
CA MET A 51 -5.99 3.30 -4.35
C MET A 51 -4.89 3.87 -5.24
N THR A 52 -3.96 4.63 -4.66
CA THR A 52 -2.77 5.10 -5.36
C THR A 52 -1.54 4.28 -4.98
N VAL A 53 -0.71 3.92 -5.96
CA VAL A 53 0.51 3.12 -5.77
C VAL A 53 1.65 3.71 -6.61
N ALA A 54 2.85 3.75 -6.07
CA ALA A 54 4.05 4.22 -6.77
C ALA A 54 5.33 3.63 -6.12
N LYS A 55 6.41 4.38 -6.11
CA LYS A 55 7.70 4.08 -5.43
C LYS A 55 8.17 2.65 -5.68
N GLY A 56 8.01 1.76 -4.69
CA GLY A 56 8.43 0.36 -4.76
C GLY A 56 7.90 -0.40 -5.95
N LEU A 57 6.71 -0.01 -6.47
CA LEU A 57 6.09 -0.64 -7.63
C LEU A 57 7.00 -0.64 -8.86
N GLY A 58 7.76 0.43 -9.07
CA GLY A 58 8.62 0.55 -10.26
C GLY A 58 9.92 -0.22 -10.20
N GLY A 59 10.33 -0.74 -9.02
CA GLY A 59 11.64 -1.39 -8.86
C GLY A 59 12.82 -0.49 -9.22
N GLY A 60 12.68 0.83 -9.04
CA GLY A 60 13.65 1.87 -9.44
C GLY A 60 13.25 2.65 -10.68
N LEU A 61 12.24 2.20 -11.42
CA LEU A 61 11.68 2.93 -12.57
C LEU A 61 10.54 3.86 -12.12
N PRO A 62 10.35 5.02 -12.79
CA PRO A 62 9.30 5.96 -12.41
C PRO A 62 7.92 5.46 -12.87
N ILE A 63 7.04 5.16 -11.91
CA ILE A 63 5.66 4.76 -12.16
C ILE A 63 4.75 5.28 -11.06
N GLY A 64 3.54 5.68 -11.43
CA GLY A 64 2.42 5.91 -10.53
C GLY A 64 1.17 5.28 -11.11
N VAL A 65 0.38 4.65 -10.27
CA VAL A 65 -0.86 3.96 -10.65
C VAL A 65 -1.98 4.44 -9.73
N CYS A 66 -3.14 4.70 -10.33
CA CYS A 66 -4.40 4.87 -9.62
C CYS A 66 -5.30 3.69 -10.01
N MET A 67 -5.71 2.91 -9.02
CA MET A 67 -6.62 1.78 -9.20
C MET A 67 -7.99 2.14 -8.66
N CYS A 68 -9.05 1.70 -9.33
CA CYS A 68 -10.41 1.88 -8.85
C CYS A 68 -11.11 0.53 -8.70
N GLY A 69 -12.02 0.48 -7.72
CA GLY A 69 -12.91 -0.63 -7.51
C GLY A 69 -14.11 -0.62 -8.47
N GLU A 70 -14.98 -1.62 -8.33
CA GLU A 70 -16.13 -1.86 -9.21
C GLU A 70 -17.09 -0.66 -9.31
N LYS A 71 -17.28 0.11 -8.23
CA LYS A 71 -18.11 1.31 -8.23
C LYS A 71 -17.69 2.35 -9.26
N LEU A 72 -16.41 2.41 -9.59
CA LEU A 72 -15.83 3.50 -10.37
C LEU A 72 -15.27 3.05 -11.73
N LYS A 73 -15.45 1.78 -12.11
CA LYS A 73 -14.87 1.21 -13.33
C LYS A 73 -15.28 1.95 -14.61
N ASP A 74 -16.47 2.53 -14.65
CA ASP A 74 -17.02 3.22 -15.81
C ASP A 74 -16.83 4.75 -15.76
N VAL A 75 -16.23 5.29 -14.67
CA VAL A 75 -16.02 6.74 -14.51
C VAL A 75 -14.88 7.22 -15.42
N MET A 76 -13.82 6.42 -15.56
CA MET A 76 -12.68 6.75 -16.41
C MET A 76 -12.89 6.16 -17.81
N SER A 77 -13.48 6.94 -18.68
CA SER A 77 -13.73 6.57 -20.07
C SER A 77 -12.62 7.11 -21.01
N PRO A 78 -12.52 6.63 -22.27
CA PRO A 78 -11.60 7.17 -23.25
C PRO A 78 -11.68 8.71 -23.34
N SER A 79 -10.54 9.36 -23.40
CA SER A 79 -10.38 10.83 -23.50
C SER A 79 -10.73 11.65 -22.26
N THR A 80 -11.01 11.02 -21.11
CA THR A 80 -11.26 11.75 -19.85
C THR A 80 -9.98 12.15 -19.13
N HIS A 81 -8.87 11.47 -19.42
CA HIS A 81 -7.55 11.77 -18.88
C HIS A 81 -6.46 11.33 -19.84
N GLY A 82 -5.24 11.78 -19.63
CA GLY A 82 -4.09 11.42 -20.44
C GLY A 82 -2.77 11.70 -19.73
N THR A 83 -1.73 11.02 -20.18
CA THR A 83 -0.36 11.22 -19.70
C THR A 83 0.62 10.90 -20.82
N THR A 84 1.71 11.68 -20.92
CA THR A 84 2.73 11.48 -21.96
C THR A 84 3.53 10.19 -21.73
N PHE A 85 3.85 9.86 -20.50
CA PHE A 85 4.73 8.73 -20.14
C PHE A 85 3.99 7.55 -19.50
N GLY A 86 2.69 7.65 -19.29
CA GLY A 86 1.89 6.58 -18.71
C GLY A 86 1.85 5.36 -19.60
N ALA A 87 1.71 4.20 -18.99
CA ALA A 87 1.71 2.89 -19.63
C ALA A 87 2.97 2.61 -20.49
N ASN A 88 4.11 3.21 -20.14
CA ASN A 88 5.39 2.89 -20.79
C ASN A 88 5.68 1.38 -20.65
N PRO A 89 5.86 0.62 -21.74
CA PRO A 89 5.95 -0.83 -21.67
C PRO A 89 7.16 -1.33 -20.89
N VAL A 90 8.29 -0.62 -20.90
CA VAL A 90 9.49 -1.00 -20.14
C VAL A 90 9.21 -0.87 -18.63
N VAL A 91 8.59 0.25 -18.24
CA VAL A 91 8.25 0.52 -16.84
C VAL A 91 7.16 -0.46 -16.35
N CYS A 92 6.17 -0.75 -17.18
CA CYS A 92 5.12 -1.73 -16.84
C CYS A 92 5.70 -3.14 -16.70
N ALA A 93 6.65 -3.55 -17.55
CA ALA A 93 7.33 -4.83 -17.41
C ALA A 93 8.11 -4.92 -16.09
N GLY A 94 8.80 -3.84 -15.70
CA GLY A 94 9.46 -3.74 -14.40
C GLY A 94 8.49 -3.85 -13.23
N ALA A 95 7.37 -3.15 -13.31
CA ALA A 95 6.33 -3.21 -12.29
C ALA A 95 5.70 -4.60 -12.15
N ASN A 96 5.44 -5.29 -13.27
CA ASN A 96 4.94 -6.66 -13.26
C ASN A 96 5.94 -7.61 -12.56
N TYR A 97 7.23 -7.50 -12.88
CA TYR A 97 8.26 -8.30 -12.22
C TYR A 97 8.31 -8.06 -10.70
N VAL A 98 8.17 -6.81 -10.28
CA VAL A 98 8.10 -6.46 -8.84
C VAL A 98 6.88 -7.10 -8.20
N LEU A 99 5.71 -7.00 -8.83
CA LEU A 99 4.48 -7.60 -8.31
C LEU A 99 4.57 -9.12 -8.23
N ASP A 100 5.07 -9.79 -9.27
CA ASP A 100 5.26 -11.25 -9.29
C ASP A 100 6.21 -11.71 -8.18
N THR A 101 7.22 -10.88 -7.84
CA THR A 101 8.16 -11.18 -6.77
C THR A 101 7.56 -10.95 -5.39
N VAL A 102 6.88 -9.82 -5.20
CA VAL A 102 6.41 -9.37 -3.88
C VAL A 102 5.06 -10.00 -3.50
N ALA A 103 4.18 -10.26 -4.47
CA ALA A 103 2.88 -10.91 -4.23
C ALA A 103 3.04 -12.42 -3.97
N ASN A 104 3.96 -12.77 -3.08
CA ASN A 104 4.31 -14.12 -2.69
C ASN A 104 4.26 -14.23 -1.16
N ASP A 105 3.54 -15.22 -0.65
CA ASP A 105 3.33 -15.38 0.80
C ASP A 105 4.65 -15.60 1.55
N GLU A 106 5.61 -16.32 0.98
CA GLU A 106 6.91 -16.55 1.61
C GLU A 106 7.72 -15.25 1.68
N PHE A 107 7.68 -14.44 0.60
CA PHE A 107 8.32 -13.12 0.57
C PHE A 107 7.72 -12.19 1.63
N LEU A 108 6.40 -12.10 1.71
CA LEU A 108 5.69 -11.25 2.68
C LEU A 108 5.93 -11.72 4.11
N ALA A 109 5.98 -13.02 4.37
CA ALA A 109 6.32 -13.58 5.68
C ALA A 109 7.77 -13.24 6.08
N GLU A 110 8.71 -13.25 5.14
CA GLU A 110 10.10 -12.85 5.42
C GLU A 110 10.21 -11.36 5.71
N VAL A 111 9.41 -10.51 5.06
CA VAL A 111 9.29 -9.08 5.38
C VAL A 111 8.84 -8.89 6.83
N GLU A 112 7.78 -9.58 7.24
CA GLU A 112 7.26 -9.52 8.63
C GLU A 112 8.31 -9.96 9.64
N LYS A 113 8.98 -11.08 9.40
CA LYS A 113 10.05 -11.62 10.25
C LYS A 113 11.22 -10.64 10.40
N LYS A 114 11.63 -10.00 9.31
CA LYS A 114 12.69 -8.98 9.37
C LYS A 114 12.23 -7.74 10.13
N GLY A 115 10.97 -7.34 9.96
CA GLY A 115 10.35 -6.26 10.72
C GLY A 115 10.44 -6.54 12.23
N GLN A 116 10.02 -7.73 12.67
CA GLN A 116 10.11 -8.13 14.08
C GLN A 116 11.56 -8.12 14.60
N TYR A 117 12.49 -8.65 13.79
CA TYR A 117 13.90 -8.63 14.16
C TYR A 117 14.44 -7.20 14.41
N PHE A 118 14.05 -6.24 13.55
CA PHE A 118 14.44 -4.84 13.73
C PHE A 118 13.83 -4.25 15.01
N GLU A 119 12.55 -4.46 15.25
CA GLU A 119 11.88 -4.00 16.47
C GLU A 119 12.60 -4.51 17.72
N ASP A 120 12.89 -5.80 17.77
CA ASP A 120 13.59 -6.46 18.88
C ASP A 120 15.01 -5.89 19.11
N LYS A 121 15.67 -5.39 18.07
CA LYS A 121 16.99 -4.77 18.18
C LYS A 121 16.91 -3.31 18.56
N LEU A 122 16.03 -2.55 17.92
CA LEU A 122 15.91 -1.12 18.14
C LEU A 122 15.42 -0.79 19.56
N THR A 123 14.49 -1.57 20.09
CA THR A 123 13.97 -1.39 21.46
C THR A 123 15.03 -1.59 22.56
N LYS A 124 16.16 -2.25 22.23
CA LYS A 124 17.30 -2.50 23.15
C LYS A 124 18.37 -1.43 23.09
N ILE A 125 18.24 -0.47 22.17
CA ILE A 125 19.23 0.61 22.03
C ILE A 125 18.94 1.69 23.08
N ASP A 126 19.97 2.05 23.86
CA ASP A 126 19.85 3.12 24.85
C ASP A 126 19.51 4.45 24.17
N GLY A 127 18.55 5.18 24.76
CA GLY A 127 18.03 6.44 24.19
C GLY A 127 16.85 6.29 23.22
N VAL A 128 16.51 5.08 22.75
CA VAL A 128 15.31 4.83 21.96
C VAL A 128 14.09 4.80 22.90
N LYS A 129 13.20 5.77 22.75
CA LYS A 129 12.02 5.92 23.62
C LYS A 129 10.84 5.03 23.22
N SER A 130 10.65 4.82 21.93
CA SER A 130 9.59 3.97 21.39
C SER A 130 9.93 3.54 19.98
N VAL A 131 9.47 2.36 19.59
CA VAL A 131 9.48 1.87 18.21
C VAL A 131 8.03 1.64 17.82
N ARG A 132 7.64 2.18 16.66
CA ARG A 132 6.30 1.97 16.08
C ARG A 132 6.48 1.41 14.69
N ARG A 133 5.85 0.33 14.38
CA ARG A 133 5.91 -0.26 13.05
C ARG A 133 4.56 -0.82 12.60
N MET A 134 4.36 -0.75 11.30
CA MET A 134 3.52 -1.68 10.59
C MET A 134 4.46 -2.37 9.60
N THR A 135 5.13 -3.42 10.10
CA THR A 135 6.22 -4.18 9.47
C THR A 135 7.45 -3.34 9.12
N TYR A 136 7.76 -3.00 7.87
CA TYR A 136 8.96 -2.24 7.48
C TYR A 136 8.78 -0.72 7.40
N ASP A 137 7.65 -0.20 7.78
CA ASP A 137 7.44 1.24 7.88
C ASP A 137 7.87 1.73 9.27
N TRP A 138 9.12 2.18 9.35
CA TRP A 138 9.78 2.67 10.57
C TRP A 138 9.72 4.19 10.66
N TYR A 139 9.38 4.70 11.83
CA TYR A 139 9.41 6.13 12.13
C TYR A 139 9.81 6.39 13.58
#